data_90d37f57fa269b576fe6d1fa62c1ce7f
#
_entry.id   90d37f57fa269b576fe6d1fa62c1ce7f
#
_cell.length_a   1.000
_cell.length_b   1.000
_cell.length_c   1.000
_cell.angle_alpha   90.00
_cell.angle_beta   90.00
_cell.angle_gamma   90.00
#
_symmetry.space_group_name_H-M   'P 1'
#
loop_
_entity.id
_entity.type
_entity.pdbx_description
1 polymer ?
#
loop_
_entity_poly.entity_id
_entity_poly.type
_entity_poly.pdbx_seq_one_letter_code
_entity_poly.pdbx_strand_id
1 'polypeptide(L)'
;VQNDDILGIVVLYDGKQGDILDRQLEKQLAAQNIHVTLDVEAHHDEYYIDTICVGENARGLGIGTKLLQFAESHGRELGYKKISLNVELEKLDARRLYERTGYVVTEGWTIINEPFHHMVKPL
;
A
#
# COMPACT_ATOMS: atom_id res chain seq x y z
N VAL A 1 -5.08 16.79 -8.75
CA VAL A 1 -5.49 17.09 -10.15
C VAL A 1 -5.14 18.53 -10.48
N GLN A 2 -4.46 18.75 -11.59
CA GLN A 2 -4.05 20.06 -12.06
C GLN A 2 -4.50 20.19 -13.53
N ASN A 3 -5.20 21.28 -13.89
CA ASN A 3 -5.72 21.50 -15.24
C ASN A 3 -6.57 20.31 -15.74
N ASP A 4 -7.34 19.71 -14.85
CA ASP A 4 -8.16 18.52 -15.10
C ASP A 4 -7.35 17.25 -15.41
N ASP A 5 -6.02 17.30 -15.32
CA ASP A 5 -5.16 16.13 -15.47
C ASP A 5 -4.95 15.45 -14.11
N ILE A 6 -4.98 14.11 -14.12
CA ILE A 6 -4.65 13.33 -12.94
C ILE A 6 -3.13 13.15 -12.91
N LEU A 7 -2.47 13.75 -11.90
CA LEU A 7 -1.02 13.68 -11.74
C LEU A 7 -0.55 12.43 -11.01
N GLY A 8 -1.41 11.86 -10.17
CA GLY A 8 -1.09 10.65 -9.43
C GLY A 8 -2.32 10.10 -8.73
N ILE A 9 -2.22 8.86 -8.27
CA ILE A 9 -3.29 8.17 -7.53
C ILE A 9 -2.71 7.41 -6.36
N VAL A 10 -3.52 7.24 -5.31
CA VAL A 10 -3.23 6.36 -4.20
C VAL A 10 -4.47 5.53 -3.88
N VAL A 11 -4.28 4.23 -3.64
CA VAL A 11 -5.36 3.30 -3.26
C VAL A 11 -5.07 2.80 -1.86
N LEU A 12 -6.05 2.93 -0.98
CA LEU A 12 -5.90 2.70 0.45
C LEU A 12 -6.91 1.66 0.93
N TYR A 13 -6.48 0.79 1.85
CA TYR A 13 -7.33 -0.19 2.52
C TYR A 13 -7.08 -0.21 4.01
N ASP A 14 -8.12 -0.52 4.77
CA ASP A 14 -8.01 -1.06 6.12
C ASP A 14 -7.38 -2.47 5.99
N GLY A 15 -6.31 -2.76 6.72
CA GLY A 15 -5.65 -4.06 6.65
C GLY A 15 -6.57 -5.22 7.01
N LYS A 16 -7.43 -5.05 8.02
CA LYS A 16 -8.44 -6.04 8.39
C LYS A 16 -9.47 -6.23 7.28
N GLN A 17 -9.98 -5.13 6.72
CA GLN A 17 -10.98 -5.17 5.66
C GLN A 17 -10.41 -5.81 4.39
N GLY A 18 -9.18 -5.50 4.05
CA GLY A 18 -8.50 -6.10 2.91
C GLY A 18 -8.40 -7.63 3.05
N ASP A 19 -8.01 -8.11 4.23
CA ASP A 19 -7.92 -9.54 4.51
C ASP A 19 -9.30 -10.22 4.43
N ILE A 20 -10.35 -9.59 4.97
CA ILE A 20 -11.72 -10.10 4.88
C ILE A 20 -12.15 -10.23 3.41
N LEU A 21 -11.89 -9.22 2.60
CA LEU A 21 -12.24 -9.24 1.18
C LEU A 21 -11.49 -10.35 0.43
N ASP A 22 -10.21 -10.54 0.71
CA ASP A 22 -9.41 -11.60 0.12
C ASP A 22 -9.94 -12.98 0.48
N ARG A 23 -10.30 -13.21 1.75
CA ARG A 23 -10.86 -14.49 2.18
C ARG A 23 -12.22 -14.75 1.52
N GLN A 24 -13.04 -13.72 1.35
CA GLN A 24 -14.32 -13.84 0.65
C GLN A 24 -14.10 -14.21 -0.83
N LEU A 25 -13.14 -13.58 -1.48
CA LEU A 25 -12.81 -13.88 -2.87
C LEU A 25 -12.32 -15.33 -3.03
N GLU A 26 -11.47 -15.81 -2.12
CA GLU A 26 -11.02 -17.20 -2.12
C GLU A 26 -12.21 -18.17 -2.04
N LYS A 27 -13.19 -17.88 -1.19
CA LYS A 27 -14.41 -18.72 -1.06
C LYS A 27 -15.23 -18.71 -2.35
N GLN A 28 -15.41 -17.56 -2.97
CA GLN A 28 -16.14 -17.45 -4.23
C GLN A 28 -15.47 -18.23 -5.36
N LEU A 29 -14.15 -18.17 -5.44
CA LEU A 29 -13.38 -18.92 -6.43
C LEU A 29 -13.43 -20.41 -6.18
N ALA A 30 -13.35 -20.84 -4.90
CA ALA A 30 -13.48 -22.25 -4.54
C ALA A 30 -14.84 -22.84 -4.93
N ALA A 31 -15.92 -22.05 -4.84
CA ALA A 31 -17.24 -22.47 -5.28
C ALA A 31 -17.31 -22.71 -6.79
N GLN A 32 -16.37 -22.14 -7.55
CA GLN A 32 -16.23 -22.35 -9.00
C GLN A 32 -15.11 -23.36 -9.33
N ASN A 33 -14.68 -24.15 -8.34
CA ASN A 33 -13.56 -25.11 -8.45
C ASN A 33 -12.20 -24.46 -8.74
N ILE A 34 -12.03 -23.18 -8.39
CA ILE A 34 -10.77 -22.47 -8.45
C ILE A 34 -10.21 -22.36 -7.04
N HIS A 35 -9.15 -23.10 -6.72
CA HIS A 35 -8.56 -23.14 -5.39
C HIS A 35 -7.28 -22.31 -5.38
N VAL A 36 -7.35 -21.14 -4.77
CA VAL A 36 -6.22 -20.22 -4.61
C VAL A 36 -6.13 -19.75 -3.17
N THR A 37 -4.92 -19.37 -2.76
CA THR A 37 -4.68 -18.68 -1.50
C THR A 37 -4.09 -17.32 -1.84
N LEU A 38 -4.78 -16.26 -1.42
CA LEU A 38 -4.31 -14.90 -1.64
C LEU A 38 -3.36 -14.48 -0.52
N ASP A 39 -2.27 -13.84 -0.89
CA ASP A 39 -1.25 -13.41 0.06
C ASP A 39 -1.73 -12.26 0.94
N VAL A 40 -1.32 -12.28 2.20
CA VAL A 40 -1.56 -11.19 3.13
C VAL A 40 -0.62 -10.04 2.79
N GLU A 41 -1.14 -8.82 2.71
CA GLU A 41 -0.37 -7.63 2.35
C GLU A 41 -0.25 -6.61 3.47
N ALA A 42 -1.05 -6.73 4.54
CA ALA A 42 -1.01 -5.83 5.68
C ALA A 42 -1.53 -6.52 6.95
N HIS A 43 -1.10 -6.04 8.11
CA HIS A 43 -1.67 -6.46 9.39
C HIS A 43 -3.02 -5.78 9.61
N HIS A 44 -3.88 -6.37 10.46
CA HIS A 44 -5.24 -5.91 10.69
C HIS A 44 -5.32 -4.51 11.33
N ASP A 45 -4.28 -4.09 12.02
CA ASP A 45 -4.24 -2.79 12.69
C ASP A 45 -3.62 -1.68 11.84
N GLU A 46 -3.31 -1.98 10.58
CA GLU A 46 -2.65 -1.06 9.67
C GLU A 46 -3.62 -0.48 8.64
N TYR A 47 -3.45 0.79 8.34
CA TYR A 47 -4.02 1.39 7.16
C TYR A 47 -3.02 1.13 6.02
N TYR A 48 -3.47 0.48 4.97
CA TYR A 48 -2.56 -0.05 3.95
C TYR A 48 -2.62 0.75 2.65
N ILE A 49 -1.45 1.15 2.17
CA ILE A 49 -1.31 1.73 0.82
C ILE A 49 -1.09 0.58 -0.15
N ASP A 50 -2.14 0.25 -0.91
CA ASP A 50 -2.09 -0.80 -1.92
C ASP A 50 -1.34 -0.35 -3.17
N THR A 51 -1.64 0.85 -3.62
CA THR A 51 -1.08 1.41 -4.85
C THR A 51 -0.79 2.88 -4.67
N ILE A 52 0.38 3.30 -5.12
CA ILE A 52 0.72 4.71 -5.27
C ILE A 52 1.40 4.88 -6.62
N CYS A 53 0.82 5.72 -7.48
CA CYS A 53 1.32 5.97 -8.82
C CYS A 53 1.39 7.46 -9.10
N VAL A 54 2.48 7.87 -9.74
CA VAL A 54 2.67 9.25 -10.20
C VAL A 54 2.83 9.20 -11.71
N GLY A 55 2.08 10.04 -12.43
CA GLY A 55 2.16 10.13 -13.88
C GLY A 55 3.55 10.58 -14.33
N GLU A 56 3.99 10.10 -15.51
CA GLU A 56 5.33 10.42 -16.02
C GLU A 56 5.58 11.92 -16.11
N ASN A 57 4.58 12.68 -16.54
CA ASN A 57 4.69 14.13 -16.68
C ASN A 57 4.65 14.88 -15.34
N ALA A 58 4.33 14.18 -14.25
CA ALA A 58 4.24 14.76 -12.92
C ALA A 58 5.42 14.38 -12.02
N ARG A 59 6.35 13.58 -12.51
CA ARG A 59 7.53 13.17 -11.73
C ARG A 59 8.42 14.38 -11.46
N GLY A 60 9.02 14.40 -10.28
CA GLY A 60 9.86 15.51 -9.85
C GLY A 60 9.10 16.70 -9.26
N LEU A 61 7.77 16.64 -9.21
CA LEU A 61 6.94 17.70 -8.63
C LEU A 61 6.56 17.46 -7.18
N GLY A 62 7.10 16.41 -6.55
CA GLY A 62 6.76 16.05 -5.17
C GLY A 62 5.38 15.42 -5.01
N ILE A 63 4.79 14.92 -6.08
CA ILE A 63 3.42 14.34 -6.05
C ILE A 63 3.39 13.08 -5.18
N GLY A 64 4.42 12.22 -5.28
CA GLY A 64 4.50 11.02 -4.43
C GLY A 64 4.46 11.36 -2.95
N THR A 65 5.23 12.36 -2.53
CA THR A 65 5.25 12.85 -1.15
C THR A 65 3.88 13.39 -0.73
N LYS A 66 3.23 14.15 -1.61
CA LYS A 66 1.87 14.67 -1.34
C LYS A 66 0.84 13.57 -1.20
N LEU A 67 0.92 12.52 -2.01
CA LEU A 67 0.03 11.37 -1.90
C LEU A 67 0.24 10.63 -0.59
N LEU A 68 1.49 10.45 -0.15
CA LEU A 68 1.79 9.86 1.15
C LEU A 68 1.23 10.71 2.29
N GLN A 69 1.40 12.03 2.24
CA GLN A 69 0.87 12.94 3.24
C GLN A 69 -0.65 12.88 3.32
N PHE A 70 -1.32 12.81 2.18
CA PHE A 70 -2.78 12.65 2.11
C PHE A 70 -3.21 11.35 2.77
N ALA A 71 -2.55 10.24 2.42
CA ALA A 71 -2.86 8.93 2.98
C ALA A 71 -2.68 8.92 4.50
N GLU A 72 -1.59 9.51 5.00
CA GLU A 72 -1.30 9.59 6.43
C GLU A 72 -2.34 10.43 7.17
N SER A 73 -2.70 11.58 6.62
CA SER A 73 -3.75 12.43 7.21
C SER A 73 -5.09 11.71 7.26
N HIS A 74 -5.44 11.02 6.20
CA HIS A 74 -6.68 10.25 6.12
C HIS A 74 -6.70 9.10 7.12
N GLY A 75 -5.59 8.39 7.26
CA GLY A 75 -5.45 7.33 8.26
C GLY A 75 -5.61 7.85 9.68
N ARG A 76 -5.03 9.02 9.99
CA ARG A 76 -5.19 9.67 11.31
C ARG A 76 -6.65 10.03 11.58
N GLU A 77 -7.33 10.62 10.59
CA GLU A 77 -8.75 10.99 10.71
C GLU A 77 -9.62 9.77 10.99
N LEU A 78 -9.30 8.62 10.41
CA LEU A 78 -10.02 7.38 10.62
C LEU A 78 -9.64 6.68 11.93
N GLY A 79 -8.65 7.18 12.66
CA GLY A 79 -8.24 6.63 13.95
C GLY A 79 -7.18 5.55 13.89
N TYR A 80 -6.54 5.33 12.75
CA TYR A 80 -5.44 4.37 12.65
C TYR A 80 -4.18 4.90 13.30
N LYS A 81 -3.42 4.01 13.91
CA LYS A 81 -2.15 4.35 14.56
C LYS A 81 -0.94 4.00 13.70
N LYS A 82 -1.15 3.27 12.63
CA LYS A 82 -0.09 2.83 11.71
C LYS A 82 -0.57 2.88 10.28
N ILE A 83 0.33 3.21 9.38
CA ILE A 83 0.13 3.10 7.94
C ILE A 83 1.26 2.24 7.38
N SER A 84 0.95 1.39 6.42
CA SER A 84 1.92 0.45 5.86
C SER A 84 1.87 0.43 4.34
N LEU A 85 2.92 -0.11 3.75
CA LEU A 85 3.03 -0.40 2.35
C LEU A 85 4.03 -1.55 2.14
N ASN A 86 3.99 -2.12 0.95
CA ASN A 86 4.97 -3.12 0.54
C ASN A 86 5.77 -2.58 -0.64
N VAL A 87 7.08 -2.78 -0.61
CA VAL A 87 7.98 -2.36 -1.68
C VAL A 87 8.84 -3.53 -2.11
N GLU A 88 8.95 -3.75 -3.41
CA GLU A 88 9.80 -4.80 -3.97
C GLU A 88 11.26 -4.57 -3.56
N LEU A 89 12.00 -5.67 -3.25
CA LEU A 89 13.39 -5.58 -2.81
C LEU A 89 14.28 -4.84 -3.81
N GLU A 90 13.97 -4.93 -5.11
CA GLU A 90 14.75 -4.32 -6.18
C GLU A 90 14.53 -2.80 -6.29
N LYS A 91 13.45 -2.29 -5.73
CA LYS A 91 13.02 -0.88 -5.86
C LYS A 91 13.70 -0.01 -4.80
N LEU A 92 15.03 0.15 -4.91
CA LEU A 92 15.81 0.90 -3.93
C LEU A 92 15.42 2.38 -3.85
N ASP A 93 15.11 3.01 -4.97
CA ASP A 93 14.72 4.42 -4.98
C ASP A 93 13.38 4.65 -4.29
N ALA A 94 12.41 3.77 -4.52
CA ALA A 94 11.13 3.81 -3.83
C ALA A 94 11.32 3.61 -2.33
N ARG A 95 12.10 2.61 -1.94
CA ARG A 95 12.41 2.35 -0.54
C ARG A 95 13.04 3.58 0.14
N ARG A 96 13.99 4.22 -0.52
CA ARG A 96 14.64 5.44 0.01
C ARG A 96 13.64 6.58 0.21
N LEU A 97 12.71 6.75 -0.72
CA LEU A 97 11.65 7.75 -0.58
C LEU A 97 10.82 7.47 0.68
N TYR A 98 10.39 6.22 0.88
CA TYR A 98 9.59 5.85 2.04
C TYR A 98 10.38 5.99 3.34
N GLU A 99 11.64 5.58 3.38
CA GLU A 99 12.50 5.77 4.54
C GLU A 99 12.66 7.25 4.91
N ARG A 100 12.86 8.12 3.92
CA ARG A 100 12.96 9.57 4.15
C ARG A 100 11.67 10.17 4.71
N THR A 101 10.53 9.58 4.41
CA THR A 101 9.25 10.06 4.89
C THR A 101 8.81 9.38 6.20
N GLY A 102 9.65 8.55 6.78
CA GLY A 102 9.46 7.99 8.11
C GLY A 102 9.00 6.53 8.17
N TYR A 103 8.93 5.85 7.04
CA TYR A 103 8.60 4.43 7.01
C TYR A 103 9.84 3.60 7.34
N VAL A 104 9.63 2.53 8.10
CA VAL A 104 10.70 1.58 8.45
C VAL A 104 10.31 0.18 8.02
N VAL A 105 11.29 -0.61 7.58
CA VAL A 105 11.08 -2.01 7.24
C VAL A 105 10.88 -2.78 8.55
N THR A 106 9.76 -3.47 8.66
CA THR A 106 9.43 -4.29 9.83
C THR A 106 9.60 -5.77 9.55
N GLU A 107 9.37 -6.20 8.31
CA GLU A 107 9.47 -7.61 7.94
C GLU A 107 9.63 -7.76 6.44
N GLY A 108 10.01 -8.96 6.00
CA GLY A 108 9.99 -9.34 4.60
C GLY A 108 8.79 -10.22 4.32
N TRP A 109 8.09 -9.97 3.23
CA TRP A 109 6.93 -10.76 2.81
C TRP A 109 7.09 -11.25 1.39
N THR A 110 6.41 -12.35 1.08
CA THR A 110 6.32 -12.87 -0.29
C THR A 110 4.90 -12.64 -0.79
N ILE A 111 4.77 -11.92 -1.90
CA ILE A 111 3.48 -11.65 -2.54
C ILE A 111 3.58 -12.11 -4.00
N ILE A 112 2.73 -13.05 -4.40
CA ILE A 112 2.73 -13.65 -5.74
C ILE A 112 4.15 -14.16 -6.11
N ASN A 113 4.77 -14.88 -5.16
CA ASN A 113 6.13 -15.45 -5.27
C ASN A 113 7.26 -14.41 -5.44
N GLU A 114 6.99 -13.12 -5.20
CA GLU A 114 7.99 -12.06 -5.23
C GLU A 114 8.30 -11.56 -3.83
N PRO A 115 9.58 -11.26 -3.51
CA PRO A 115 9.92 -10.75 -2.20
C PRO A 115 9.67 -9.25 -2.08
N PHE A 116 9.13 -8.83 -0.93
CA PHE A 116 8.83 -7.44 -0.60
C PHE A 116 9.33 -7.08 0.79
N HIS A 117 9.69 -5.81 0.96
CA HIS A 117 9.83 -5.22 2.30
C HIS A 117 8.48 -4.68 2.73
N HIS A 118 8.01 -5.11 3.90
CA HIS A 118 6.85 -4.49 4.54
C HIS A 118 7.34 -3.30 5.36
N MET A 119 6.85 -2.12 5.03
CA MET A 119 7.28 -0.89 5.68
C MET A 119 6.11 -0.25 6.42
N VAL A 120 6.37 0.24 7.62
CA VAL A 120 5.35 0.81 8.52
C VAL A 120 5.81 2.17 9.03
N LYS A 121 4.85 3.08 9.15
CA LYS A 121 5.05 4.39 9.77
C LYS A 121 4.01 4.60 10.87
N PRO A 122 4.40 5.03 12.07
CA PRO A 122 3.45 5.44 13.10
C PRO A 122 2.68 6.70 12.67
N LEU A 123 1.42 6.74 12.99
CA LEU A 123 0.57 7.89 12.71
C LEU A 123 0.31 8.76 13.95
#